data_56d09a4fe1711b93c52b06294290124d
#
_entry.id   56d09a4fe1711b93c52b06294290124d
#
_cell.length_a   1.000
_cell.length_b   1.000
_cell.length_c   1.000
_cell.angle_alpha   90.00
_cell.angle_beta   90.00
_cell.angle_gamma   90.00
#
_symmetry.space_group_name_H-M   'P 1'
#
loop_
_entity.id
_entity.type
_entity.pdbx_description
1 polymer ?
#
loop_
_entity_poly.entity_id
_entity_poly.type
_entity_poly.pdbx_seq_one_letter_code
_entity_poly.pdbx_strand_id
1 'polypeptide(L)'
;TVDELTEAAKAEGEVVSVGMPDEWADWASLWKTMSDTYGISHNDTDMSSSEELQMFATEGEKGTKDIGDVGYGFAGQAVSEDLVQGYKTSYWDSVPDWAKGEDGKWMVAYTGVTTFLVNTDQVDKVPTSWQDIKDGDYKVALGPLTGGNAQAAFIASAYAFGGDMNNLDPAFEFWTELAKEGRINTLDITQANFESGEISVGVVWSFTGIPYSKNISQYKMQAVVPSDGCLQNGYASVINKYAPHPNAAALTRETMFSDEGQTYLALAGAIPTREDFTIADEYKDQVISKDDIANAVLISDADAYSAACETAKTRWEEEVAPLLVQ
;
A
#
# COMPACT_ATOMS: atom_id res chain seq x y z
N THR A 1 10.23 -12.30 25.58
CA THR A 1 10.16 -10.85 25.83
C THR A 1 10.72 -10.08 24.64
N VAL A 2 10.36 -8.81 24.50
CA VAL A 2 10.91 -7.93 23.44
C VAL A 2 12.43 -7.75 23.63
N ASP A 3 12.92 -7.71 24.86
CA ASP A 3 14.36 -7.61 25.15
C ASP A 3 15.13 -8.85 24.66
N GLU A 4 14.61 -10.04 24.89
CA GLU A 4 15.22 -11.29 24.38
C GLU A 4 15.20 -11.36 22.85
N LEU A 5 14.09 -10.92 22.23
CA LEU A 5 13.98 -10.79 20.79
C LEU A 5 15.02 -9.81 20.24
N THR A 6 15.17 -8.66 20.89
CA THR A 6 16.14 -7.63 20.49
C THR A 6 17.57 -8.16 20.49
N GLU A 7 17.97 -8.90 21.54
CA GLU A 7 19.31 -9.48 21.61
C GLU A 7 19.51 -10.60 20.56
N ALA A 8 18.48 -11.41 20.29
CA ALA A 8 18.54 -12.42 19.24
C ALA A 8 18.64 -11.78 17.84
N ALA A 9 17.86 -10.74 17.58
CA ALA A 9 17.90 -10.00 16.32
C ALA A 9 19.24 -9.30 16.08
N LYS A 10 19.83 -8.69 17.12
CA LYS A 10 21.18 -8.13 17.05
C LYS A 10 22.24 -9.18 16.73
N ALA A 11 22.08 -10.39 17.22
CA ALA A 11 23.00 -11.49 16.92
C ALA A 11 22.88 -11.96 15.45
N GLU A 12 21.71 -11.83 14.83
CA GLU A 12 21.50 -12.04 13.39
C GLU A 12 22.12 -10.92 12.55
N GLY A 13 22.03 -9.67 13.01
CA GLY A 13 22.74 -8.51 12.49
C GLY A 13 22.27 -7.97 11.14
N GLU A 14 21.30 -8.61 10.49
CA GLU A 14 20.75 -8.24 9.19
C GLU A 14 19.25 -8.55 9.11
N VAL A 15 18.54 -7.77 8.28
CA VAL A 15 17.19 -8.08 7.82
C VAL A 15 17.09 -7.80 6.32
N VAL A 16 16.53 -8.74 5.57
CA VAL A 16 16.35 -8.62 4.12
C VAL A 16 14.85 -8.60 3.82
N SER A 17 14.38 -7.46 3.30
CA SER A 17 12.95 -7.26 2.99
C SER A 17 12.64 -7.40 1.51
N VAL A 18 11.35 -7.50 1.20
CA VAL A 18 10.78 -7.38 -0.12
C VAL A 18 9.60 -6.42 -0.09
N GLY A 19 9.45 -5.59 -1.12
CA GLY A 19 8.34 -4.66 -1.25
C GLY A 19 8.32 -3.54 -0.21
N MET A 20 9.47 -3.21 0.39
CA MET A 20 9.60 -2.19 1.43
C MET A 20 10.71 -1.18 1.09
N PRO A 21 10.69 -0.56 -0.11
CA PRO A 21 11.72 0.39 -0.52
C PRO A 21 11.67 1.69 0.28
N ASP A 22 12.79 2.37 0.39
CA ASP A 22 12.97 3.59 1.19
C ASP A 22 11.94 4.69 0.87
N GLU A 23 11.54 4.82 -0.39
CA GLU A 23 10.63 5.86 -0.87
C GLU A 23 9.14 5.59 -0.56
N TRP A 24 8.82 4.41 -0.08
CA TRP A 24 7.45 3.99 0.22
C TRP A 24 7.19 4.09 1.73
N ALA A 25 6.06 4.69 2.13
CA ALA A 25 5.55 4.73 3.51
C ALA A 25 6.61 5.14 4.57
N ASP A 26 7.66 5.86 4.16
CA ASP A 26 8.82 6.22 4.99
C ASP A 26 9.55 5.00 5.61
N TRP A 27 9.64 3.91 4.84
CA TRP A 27 10.45 2.76 5.27
C TRP A 27 11.90 3.15 5.57
N ALA A 28 12.44 4.20 4.92
CA ALA A 28 13.76 4.74 5.22
C ALA A 28 13.97 5.04 6.70
N SER A 29 12.98 5.66 7.37
CA SER A 29 13.05 5.95 8.81
C SER A 29 12.99 4.69 9.66
N LEU A 30 12.19 3.69 9.27
CA LEU A 30 12.16 2.38 9.93
C LEU A 30 13.54 1.69 9.83
N TRP A 31 14.11 1.63 8.64
CA TRP A 31 15.41 0.99 8.43
C TRP A 31 16.54 1.73 9.13
N LYS A 32 16.43 3.06 9.21
CA LYS A 32 17.36 3.87 10.00
C LYS A 32 17.29 3.53 11.50
N THR A 33 16.08 3.35 12.04
CA THR A 33 15.89 2.92 13.43
C THR A 33 16.47 1.51 13.66
N MET A 34 16.25 0.57 12.73
CA MET A 34 16.84 -0.78 12.81
C MET A 34 18.37 -0.73 12.85
N SER A 35 18.99 0.14 12.04
CA SER A 35 20.43 0.31 12.00
C SER A 35 20.97 1.04 13.24
N ASP A 36 20.43 2.23 13.52
CA ASP A 36 21.02 3.13 14.55
C ASP A 36 20.75 2.63 15.97
N THR A 37 19.57 2.05 16.23
CA THR A 37 19.17 1.60 17.57
C THR A 37 19.59 0.18 17.84
N TYR A 38 19.49 -0.69 16.84
CA TYR A 38 19.72 -2.14 17.04
C TYR A 38 20.98 -2.66 16.36
N GLY A 39 21.61 -1.87 15.48
CA GLY A 39 22.80 -2.29 14.73
C GLY A 39 22.51 -3.35 13.67
N ILE A 40 21.27 -3.43 13.19
CA ILE A 40 20.81 -4.38 12.19
C ILE A 40 20.87 -3.71 10.81
N SER A 41 21.66 -4.28 9.91
CA SER A 41 21.73 -3.82 8.52
C SER A 41 20.48 -4.24 7.74
N HIS A 42 20.16 -3.49 6.69
CA HIS A 42 18.98 -3.72 5.87
C HIS A 42 19.32 -3.76 4.40
N ASN A 43 18.60 -4.61 3.66
CA ASN A 43 18.59 -4.65 2.21
C ASN A 43 17.18 -4.98 1.72
N ASP A 44 16.65 -4.22 0.76
CA ASP A 44 15.34 -4.44 0.15
C ASP A 44 15.45 -4.88 -1.31
N THR A 45 14.44 -5.60 -1.78
CA THR A 45 14.19 -5.82 -3.19
C THR A 45 12.75 -5.42 -3.46
N ASP A 46 12.55 -4.34 -4.22
CA ASP A 46 11.21 -3.90 -4.59
C ASP A 46 10.54 -4.91 -5.51
N MET A 47 9.32 -5.32 -5.13
CA MET A 47 8.51 -6.33 -5.82
C MET A 47 7.04 -6.04 -5.62
N SER A 48 6.21 -6.49 -6.58
CA SER A 48 4.76 -6.55 -6.36
C SER A 48 4.40 -7.65 -5.37
N SER A 49 3.26 -7.51 -4.68
CA SER A 49 2.81 -8.49 -3.67
C SER A 49 2.72 -9.92 -4.19
N SER A 50 2.33 -10.11 -5.47
CA SER A 50 2.29 -11.45 -6.06
C SER A 50 3.68 -12.03 -6.31
N GLU A 51 4.66 -11.20 -6.69
CA GLU A 51 6.06 -11.62 -6.88
C GLU A 51 6.72 -11.97 -5.54
N GLU A 52 6.41 -11.23 -4.48
CA GLU A 52 6.90 -11.53 -3.12
C GLU A 52 6.47 -12.93 -2.68
N LEU A 53 5.17 -13.23 -2.77
CA LEU A 53 4.65 -14.55 -2.38
C LEU A 53 5.18 -15.66 -3.31
N GLN A 54 5.31 -15.40 -4.60
CA GLN A 54 5.89 -16.36 -5.53
C GLN A 54 7.36 -16.63 -5.21
N MET A 55 8.11 -15.62 -4.79
CA MET A 55 9.50 -15.78 -4.34
C MET A 55 9.56 -16.66 -3.10
N PHE A 56 8.76 -16.38 -2.06
CA PHE A 56 8.70 -17.22 -0.85
C PHE A 56 8.38 -18.67 -1.21
N ALA A 57 7.41 -18.91 -2.09
CA ALA A 57 7.04 -20.24 -2.54
C ALA A 57 8.18 -20.95 -3.31
N THR A 58 8.86 -20.22 -4.21
CA THR A 58 9.89 -20.78 -5.08
C THR A 58 11.17 -21.12 -4.33
N GLU A 59 11.58 -20.25 -3.42
CA GLU A 59 12.80 -20.45 -2.60
C GLU A 59 12.59 -21.51 -1.52
N GLY A 60 11.39 -21.60 -0.93
CA GLY A 60 11.06 -22.56 0.12
C GLY A 60 12.10 -22.57 1.24
N GLU A 61 12.60 -23.74 1.64
CA GLU A 61 13.60 -23.89 2.72
C GLU A 61 14.93 -23.17 2.47
N LYS A 62 15.15 -22.65 1.28
CA LYS A 62 16.33 -21.86 0.91
C LYS A 62 16.03 -20.36 0.87
N GLY A 63 15.01 -19.93 1.61
CA GLY A 63 14.59 -18.54 1.66
C GLY A 63 15.76 -17.58 1.85
N THR A 64 15.76 -16.50 1.07
CA THR A 64 16.77 -15.42 1.11
C THR A 64 16.20 -14.12 1.67
N LYS A 65 14.90 -14.09 1.92
CA LYS A 65 14.13 -12.92 2.37
C LYS A 65 13.47 -13.21 3.71
N ASP A 66 13.42 -12.19 4.54
CA ASP A 66 12.94 -12.31 5.92
C ASP A 66 11.51 -11.83 6.09
N ILE A 67 11.20 -10.66 5.54
CA ILE A 67 9.94 -9.95 5.75
C ILE A 67 9.47 -9.29 4.45
N GLY A 68 8.16 -9.22 4.25
CA GLY A 68 7.54 -8.51 3.14
C GLY A 68 6.35 -7.68 3.59
N ASP A 69 5.87 -6.82 2.69
CA ASP A 69 4.72 -5.93 2.89
C ASP A 69 3.73 -6.12 1.74
N VAL A 70 2.85 -7.10 1.86
CA VAL A 70 1.91 -7.49 0.81
C VAL A 70 0.58 -6.77 0.95
N GLY A 71 -0.03 -6.39 -0.18
CA GLY A 71 -1.37 -5.83 -0.18
C GLY A 71 -2.36 -6.72 0.59
N TYR A 72 -3.30 -6.12 1.30
CA TYR A 72 -4.22 -6.80 2.23
C TYR A 72 -4.93 -8.02 1.60
N GLY A 73 -5.30 -7.95 0.32
CA GLY A 73 -5.92 -9.06 -0.41
C GLY A 73 -5.03 -10.29 -0.59
N PHE A 74 -3.72 -10.17 -0.41
CA PHE A 74 -2.76 -11.28 -0.52
C PHE A 74 -2.49 -12.00 0.81
N ALA A 75 -2.94 -11.43 1.94
CA ALA A 75 -2.69 -12.00 3.26
C ALA A 75 -3.28 -13.43 3.41
N GLY A 76 -4.48 -13.68 2.87
CA GLY A 76 -5.11 -14.99 2.86
C GLY A 76 -4.32 -16.01 2.05
N GLN A 77 -3.81 -15.63 0.89
CA GLN A 77 -2.95 -16.49 0.04
C GLN A 77 -1.66 -16.87 0.77
N ALA A 78 -0.98 -15.89 1.40
CA ALA A 78 0.25 -16.15 2.15
C ALA A 78 0.07 -17.22 3.23
N VAL A 79 -1.09 -17.24 3.88
CA VAL A 79 -1.44 -18.23 4.91
C VAL A 79 -1.84 -19.57 4.30
N SER A 80 -2.73 -19.58 3.29
CA SER A 80 -3.26 -20.81 2.68
C SER A 80 -2.19 -21.62 1.95
N GLU A 81 -1.18 -20.96 1.40
CA GLU A 81 -0.02 -21.60 0.76
C GLU A 81 1.12 -21.92 1.75
N ASP A 82 0.92 -21.67 3.06
CA ASP A 82 1.89 -21.97 4.13
C ASP A 82 3.26 -21.30 3.92
N LEU A 83 3.25 -20.05 3.44
CA LEU A 83 4.47 -19.29 3.09
C LEU A 83 5.04 -18.46 4.24
N VAL A 84 4.26 -18.28 5.32
CA VAL A 84 4.57 -17.31 6.38
C VAL A 84 4.54 -17.93 7.76
N GLN A 85 5.39 -17.42 8.64
CA GLN A 85 5.40 -17.75 10.06
C GLN A 85 4.72 -16.66 10.88
N GLY A 86 4.21 -17.03 12.06
CA GLY A 86 3.51 -16.12 12.96
C GLY A 86 4.44 -15.40 13.92
N TYR A 87 4.18 -14.12 14.16
CA TYR A 87 4.71 -13.35 15.27
C TYR A 87 3.68 -12.32 15.74
N LYS A 88 3.26 -12.43 17.01
CA LYS A 88 2.38 -11.46 17.68
C LYS A 88 3.25 -10.41 18.36
N THR A 89 3.09 -9.15 17.94
CA THR A 89 3.83 -8.03 18.57
C THR A 89 3.36 -7.81 20.01
N SER A 90 4.14 -7.08 20.79
CA SER A 90 3.74 -6.61 22.12
C SER A 90 2.49 -5.70 22.08
N TYR A 91 2.16 -5.16 20.92
CA TYR A 91 1.00 -4.30 20.66
C TYR A 91 -0.24 -5.08 20.16
N TRP A 92 -0.19 -6.41 20.16
CA TRP A 92 -1.22 -7.29 19.59
C TRP A 92 -2.64 -6.93 20.02
N ASP A 93 -2.84 -6.65 21.31
CA ASP A 93 -4.16 -6.37 21.87
C ASP A 93 -4.70 -4.98 21.48
N SER A 94 -3.83 -4.07 21.02
CA SER A 94 -4.18 -2.74 20.55
C SER A 94 -4.41 -2.66 19.02
N VAL A 95 -4.23 -3.77 18.31
CA VAL A 95 -4.49 -3.88 16.87
C VAL A 95 -5.90 -4.47 16.67
N PRO A 96 -6.78 -3.85 15.85
CA PRO A 96 -8.12 -4.37 15.62
C PRO A 96 -8.09 -5.74 14.93
N ASP A 97 -9.14 -6.55 15.15
CA ASP A 97 -9.18 -7.93 14.68
C ASP A 97 -9.09 -8.06 13.16
N TRP A 98 -9.64 -7.11 12.41
CA TRP A 98 -9.53 -7.11 10.96
C TRP A 98 -8.09 -6.87 10.44
N ALA A 99 -7.22 -6.29 11.25
CA ALA A 99 -5.85 -5.93 10.89
C ALA A 99 -4.79 -6.97 11.34
N LYS A 100 -5.21 -8.14 11.76
CA LYS A 100 -4.30 -9.20 12.22
C LYS A 100 -4.83 -10.60 11.89
N GLY A 101 -3.95 -11.45 11.43
CA GLY A 101 -4.25 -12.85 11.12
C GLY A 101 -4.03 -13.77 12.31
N GLU A 102 -4.61 -14.98 12.23
CA GLU A 102 -4.39 -16.02 13.24
C GLU A 102 -2.90 -16.19 13.56
N ASP A 103 -2.59 -16.25 14.84
CA ASP A 103 -1.23 -16.42 15.37
C ASP A 103 -0.20 -15.38 14.88
N GLY A 104 -0.66 -14.21 14.40
CA GLY A 104 0.23 -13.17 13.90
C GLY A 104 0.93 -13.54 12.59
N LYS A 105 0.35 -14.41 11.78
CA LYS A 105 0.90 -14.77 10.47
C LYS A 105 0.98 -13.59 9.52
N TRP A 106 0.09 -12.62 9.70
CA TRP A 106 0.14 -11.31 9.06
C TRP A 106 -0.41 -10.23 10.01
N MET A 107 0.05 -9.01 9.87
CA MET A 107 -0.44 -7.86 10.62
C MET A 107 -0.37 -6.60 9.75
N VAL A 108 -1.43 -5.80 9.78
CA VAL A 108 -1.51 -4.51 9.08
C VAL A 108 -1.15 -3.40 10.05
N ALA A 109 0.02 -2.79 9.88
CA ALA A 109 0.50 -1.70 10.75
C ALA A 109 -0.11 -0.35 10.38
N TYR A 110 -0.55 -0.21 9.12
CA TYR A 110 -1.04 1.04 8.56
C TYR A 110 -2.03 0.78 7.43
N THR A 111 -2.89 1.76 7.20
CA THR A 111 -3.69 1.85 5.99
C THR A 111 -3.36 3.16 5.26
N GLY A 112 -3.77 3.22 4.03
CA GLY A 112 -3.84 4.46 3.26
C GLY A 112 -5.24 4.65 2.70
N VAL A 113 -5.45 5.77 2.05
CA VAL A 113 -6.67 6.05 1.31
C VAL A 113 -6.35 6.27 -0.17
N THR A 114 -7.27 5.90 -1.03
CA THR A 114 -7.17 6.21 -2.46
C THR A 114 -7.03 7.71 -2.66
N THR A 115 -6.03 8.11 -3.43
CA THR A 115 -5.64 9.51 -3.60
C THR A 115 -5.29 9.77 -5.06
N PHE A 116 -5.70 10.91 -5.60
CA PHE A 116 -5.19 11.41 -6.87
C PHE A 116 -3.89 12.18 -6.63
N LEU A 117 -2.81 11.77 -7.28
CA LEU A 117 -1.60 12.57 -7.36
C LEU A 117 -1.61 13.34 -8.68
N VAL A 118 -1.65 14.65 -8.60
CA VAL A 118 -1.91 15.54 -9.72
C VAL A 118 -0.74 16.49 -9.94
N ASN A 119 -0.22 16.51 -11.16
CA ASN A 119 0.69 17.55 -11.63
C ASN A 119 -0.13 18.80 -12.00
N THR A 120 -0.17 19.78 -11.10
CA THR A 120 -1.02 20.97 -11.27
C THR A 120 -0.51 21.94 -12.33
N ASP A 121 0.73 21.77 -12.82
CA ASP A 121 1.27 22.54 -13.93
C ASP A 121 0.84 21.98 -15.30
N GLN A 122 0.25 20.77 -15.33
CA GLN A 122 -0.16 20.08 -16.57
C GLN A 122 -1.67 19.90 -16.70
N VAL A 123 -2.47 20.35 -15.73
CA VAL A 123 -3.93 20.27 -15.77
C VAL A 123 -4.53 21.66 -15.57
N ASP A 124 -5.61 21.98 -16.29
CA ASP A 124 -6.29 23.27 -16.15
C ASP A 124 -7.06 23.38 -14.82
N LYS A 125 -7.59 22.27 -14.35
CA LYS A 125 -8.30 22.14 -13.07
C LYS A 125 -7.87 20.87 -12.36
N VAL A 126 -7.62 20.95 -11.06
CA VAL A 126 -7.33 19.78 -10.24
C VAL A 126 -8.62 18.98 -10.02
N PRO A 127 -8.69 17.69 -10.41
CA PRO A 127 -9.87 16.87 -10.16
C PRO A 127 -9.97 16.55 -8.65
N THR A 128 -11.16 16.68 -8.09
CA THR A 128 -11.46 16.41 -6.67
C THR A 128 -12.42 15.23 -6.49
N SER A 129 -12.85 14.61 -7.58
CA SER A 129 -13.77 13.48 -7.61
C SER A 129 -13.52 12.61 -8.84
N TRP A 130 -13.94 11.36 -8.79
CA TRP A 130 -13.98 10.48 -9.97
C TRP A 130 -14.92 11.04 -11.04
N GLN A 131 -16.00 11.74 -10.62
CA GLN A 131 -16.88 12.42 -11.54
C GLN A 131 -16.16 13.55 -12.29
N ASP A 132 -15.29 14.34 -11.63
CA ASP A 132 -14.44 15.32 -12.31
C ASP A 132 -13.53 14.64 -13.36
N ILE A 133 -12.97 13.47 -13.04
CA ILE A 133 -12.17 12.68 -14.00
C ILE A 133 -13.02 12.27 -15.20
N LYS A 134 -14.23 11.75 -14.95
CA LYS A 134 -15.14 11.31 -16.01
C LYS A 134 -15.52 12.43 -16.96
N ASP A 135 -15.91 13.58 -16.42
CA ASP A 135 -16.42 14.73 -17.16
C ASP A 135 -15.30 15.58 -17.80
N GLY A 136 -14.06 15.39 -17.36
CA GLY A 136 -12.90 16.14 -17.87
C GLY A 136 -12.17 15.43 -19.01
N ASP A 137 -10.96 15.90 -19.30
CA ASP A 137 -10.09 15.39 -20.37
C ASP A 137 -8.78 14.77 -19.82
N TYR A 138 -8.77 14.45 -18.52
CA TYR A 138 -7.60 13.90 -17.85
C TYR A 138 -7.18 12.55 -18.42
N LYS A 139 -5.87 12.37 -18.61
CA LYS A 139 -5.26 11.08 -18.87
C LYS A 139 -4.73 10.51 -17.56
N VAL A 140 -5.30 9.39 -17.12
CA VAL A 140 -5.12 8.85 -15.76
C VAL A 140 -4.27 7.60 -15.78
N ALA A 141 -3.23 7.55 -14.94
CA ALA A 141 -2.46 6.35 -14.69
C ALA A 141 -3.06 5.57 -13.51
N LEU A 142 -3.31 4.27 -13.74
CA LEU A 142 -3.82 3.33 -12.76
C LEU A 142 -2.72 2.37 -12.28
N GLY A 143 -1.79 2.02 -13.18
CA GLY A 143 -0.85 0.94 -12.99
C GLY A 143 -1.45 -0.44 -13.31
N PRO A 144 -0.65 -1.51 -13.25
CA PRO A 144 -1.11 -2.87 -13.57
C PRO A 144 -1.96 -3.46 -12.43
N LEU A 145 -3.08 -4.10 -12.78
CA LEU A 145 -3.98 -4.76 -11.79
C LEU A 145 -3.38 -6.03 -11.12
N THR A 146 -2.12 -6.31 -11.37
CA THR A 146 -1.33 -7.28 -10.59
C THR A 146 -0.81 -6.70 -9.27
N GLY A 147 -0.86 -5.37 -9.11
CA GLY A 147 -0.42 -4.64 -7.92
C GLY A 147 -1.56 -4.14 -7.04
N GLY A 148 -1.35 -4.12 -5.73
CA GLY A 148 -2.36 -3.72 -4.73
C GLY A 148 -2.85 -2.29 -4.90
N ASN A 149 -1.98 -1.36 -5.34
CA ASN A 149 -2.37 0.03 -5.61
C ASN A 149 -3.44 0.13 -6.71
N ALA A 150 -3.20 -0.52 -7.85
CA ALA A 150 -4.13 -0.47 -8.98
C ALA A 150 -5.45 -1.18 -8.66
N GLN A 151 -5.41 -2.29 -7.92
CA GLN A 151 -6.61 -3.00 -7.48
C GLN A 151 -7.49 -2.11 -6.59
N ALA A 152 -6.88 -1.45 -5.60
CA ALA A 152 -7.60 -0.54 -4.72
C ALA A 152 -8.18 0.66 -5.46
N ALA A 153 -7.41 1.27 -6.36
CA ALA A 153 -7.85 2.38 -7.18
C ALA A 153 -9.03 1.99 -8.09
N PHE A 154 -8.95 0.81 -8.71
CA PHE A 154 -10.05 0.29 -9.54
C PHE A 154 -11.32 0.08 -8.72
N ILE A 155 -11.22 -0.59 -7.56
CA ILE A 155 -12.36 -0.85 -6.67
C ILE A 155 -12.92 0.47 -6.11
N ALA A 156 -12.08 1.45 -5.76
CA ALA A 156 -12.54 2.77 -5.33
C ALA A 156 -13.42 3.45 -6.38
N SER A 157 -13.08 3.32 -7.67
CA SER A 157 -13.91 3.86 -8.75
C SER A 157 -15.28 3.16 -8.85
N ALA A 158 -15.38 1.87 -8.48
CA ALA A 158 -16.70 1.21 -8.39
C ALA A 158 -17.58 1.89 -7.36
N TYR A 159 -17.06 2.15 -6.17
CA TYR A 159 -17.81 2.87 -5.12
C TYR A 159 -18.22 4.27 -5.53
N ALA A 160 -17.39 5.00 -6.27
CA ALA A 160 -17.71 6.33 -6.78
C ALA A 160 -18.96 6.35 -7.67
N PHE A 161 -19.16 5.29 -8.43
CA PHE A 161 -20.28 5.20 -9.39
C PHE A 161 -21.41 4.24 -8.93
N GLY A 162 -21.51 3.99 -7.61
CA GLY A 162 -22.62 3.26 -7.00
C GLY A 162 -22.48 1.75 -7.01
N GLY A 163 -21.28 1.24 -7.29
CA GLY A 163 -20.92 -0.17 -7.08
C GLY A 163 -20.33 -0.43 -5.70
N ASP A 164 -19.80 -1.63 -5.53
CA ASP A 164 -19.07 -2.08 -4.35
C ASP A 164 -18.17 -3.29 -4.69
N MET A 165 -17.59 -3.95 -3.71
CA MET A 165 -16.74 -5.15 -3.91
C MET A 165 -17.47 -6.33 -4.58
N ASN A 166 -18.80 -6.40 -4.50
CA ASN A 166 -19.62 -7.44 -5.11
C ASN A 166 -20.19 -7.02 -6.48
N ASN A 167 -20.09 -5.73 -6.81
CA ASN A 167 -20.56 -5.16 -8.06
C ASN A 167 -19.53 -4.17 -8.62
N LEU A 168 -18.63 -4.67 -9.45
CA LEU A 168 -17.59 -3.87 -10.11
C LEU A 168 -18.01 -3.31 -11.48
N ASP A 169 -19.22 -3.57 -11.94
CA ASP A 169 -19.69 -3.11 -13.26
C ASP A 169 -19.54 -1.59 -13.47
N PRO A 170 -19.86 -0.73 -12.48
CA PRO A 170 -19.66 0.71 -12.66
C PRO A 170 -18.19 1.12 -12.88
N ALA A 171 -17.23 0.42 -12.27
CA ALA A 171 -15.82 0.65 -12.55
C ALA A 171 -15.44 0.23 -13.97
N PHE A 172 -15.91 -0.94 -14.43
CA PHE A 172 -15.66 -1.39 -15.81
C PHE A 172 -16.25 -0.46 -16.84
N GLU A 173 -17.46 0.07 -16.62
CA GLU A 173 -18.07 1.08 -17.49
C GLU A 173 -17.18 2.34 -17.57
N PHE A 174 -16.76 2.86 -16.42
CA PHE A 174 -15.90 4.04 -16.33
C PHE A 174 -14.55 3.84 -17.04
N TRP A 175 -13.81 2.78 -16.71
CA TRP A 175 -12.49 2.54 -17.30
C TRP A 175 -12.55 2.17 -18.77
N THR A 176 -13.61 1.48 -19.22
CA THR A 176 -13.85 1.19 -20.62
C THR A 176 -14.12 2.47 -21.43
N GLU A 177 -14.85 3.42 -20.85
CA GLU A 177 -15.07 4.74 -21.46
C GLU A 177 -13.74 5.49 -21.64
N LEU A 178 -12.95 5.60 -20.56
CA LEU A 178 -11.62 6.22 -20.61
C LEU A 178 -10.68 5.53 -21.62
N ALA A 179 -10.70 4.20 -21.68
CA ALA A 179 -9.90 3.43 -22.64
C ALA A 179 -10.25 3.75 -24.09
N LYS A 180 -11.54 3.79 -24.42
CA LYS A 180 -12.03 4.14 -25.76
C LYS A 180 -11.66 5.57 -26.17
N GLU A 181 -11.56 6.47 -25.21
CA GLU A 181 -11.15 7.86 -25.43
C GLU A 181 -9.62 8.06 -25.42
N GLY A 182 -8.84 7.01 -25.19
CA GLY A 182 -7.36 7.10 -25.09
C GLY A 182 -6.88 7.83 -23.84
N ARG A 183 -7.68 7.86 -22.79
CA ARG A 183 -7.44 8.60 -21.54
C ARG A 183 -6.86 7.76 -20.42
N ILE A 184 -6.45 6.53 -20.70
CA ILE A 184 -5.68 5.73 -19.76
C ILE A 184 -4.19 5.87 -20.08
N ASN A 185 -3.41 6.23 -19.05
CA ASN A 185 -1.96 6.20 -19.12
C ASN A 185 -1.47 4.83 -18.61
N THR A 186 -0.76 4.09 -19.44
CA THR A 186 -0.33 2.71 -19.16
C THR A 186 1.05 2.62 -18.49
N LEU A 187 1.65 3.74 -18.14
CA LEU A 187 2.93 3.76 -17.43
C LEU A 187 2.76 3.31 -15.98
N ASP A 188 3.81 2.69 -15.47
CA ASP A 188 3.88 2.32 -14.06
C ASP A 188 3.86 3.56 -13.15
N ILE A 189 3.24 3.42 -11.99
CA ILE A 189 3.18 4.46 -10.97
C ILE A 189 4.51 4.50 -10.23
N THR A 190 5.42 5.32 -10.74
CA THR A 190 6.74 5.56 -10.13
C THR A 190 6.97 7.06 -9.96
N GLN A 191 7.78 7.44 -8.96
CA GLN A 191 8.17 8.83 -8.78
C GLN A 191 8.82 9.39 -10.06
N ALA A 192 9.68 8.61 -10.72
CA ALA A 192 10.36 9.01 -11.94
C ALA A 192 9.41 9.36 -13.10
N ASN A 193 8.30 8.62 -13.26
CA ASN A 193 7.32 8.89 -14.32
C ASN A 193 6.50 10.17 -14.04
N PHE A 194 6.33 10.54 -12.78
CA PHE A 194 5.78 11.86 -12.43
C PHE A 194 6.83 12.97 -12.61
N GLU A 195 8.08 12.76 -12.22
CA GLU A 195 9.18 13.72 -12.37
C GLU A 195 9.50 14.02 -13.83
N SER A 196 9.33 13.06 -14.74
CA SER A 196 9.50 13.26 -16.18
C SER A 196 8.32 14.01 -16.82
N GLY A 197 7.20 14.15 -16.11
CA GLY A 197 5.96 14.75 -16.63
C GLY A 197 5.16 13.81 -17.55
N GLU A 198 5.50 12.51 -17.60
CA GLU A 198 4.77 11.53 -18.40
C GLU A 198 3.45 11.13 -17.77
N ILE A 199 3.31 11.30 -16.43
CA ILE A 199 2.06 11.13 -15.70
C ILE A 199 1.61 12.49 -15.14
N SER A 200 0.47 12.98 -15.61
CA SER A 200 -0.16 14.20 -15.08
C SER A 200 -1.16 13.94 -13.96
N VAL A 201 -1.85 12.81 -14.01
CA VAL A 201 -2.78 12.34 -12.98
C VAL A 201 -2.57 10.85 -12.77
N GLY A 202 -2.27 10.45 -11.55
CA GLY A 202 -2.19 9.04 -11.17
C GLY A 202 -3.03 8.75 -9.95
N VAL A 203 -3.55 7.54 -9.85
CA VAL A 203 -4.29 7.09 -8.66
C VAL A 203 -3.35 6.27 -7.81
N VAL A 204 -3.11 6.75 -6.60
CA VAL A 204 -2.10 6.20 -5.68
C VAL A 204 -2.68 6.09 -4.26
N TRP A 205 -1.98 5.38 -3.39
CA TRP A 205 -2.23 5.47 -1.97
C TRP A 205 -1.77 6.81 -1.39
N SER A 206 -2.41 7.29 -0.34
CA SER A 206 -2.02 8.53 0.35
C SER A 206 -0.57 8.50 0.84
N PHE A 207 -0.10 7.36 1.34
CA PHE A 207 1.30 7.18 1.78
C PHE A 207 2.32 7.08 0.62
N THR A 208 1.87 7.09 -0.62
CA THR A 208 2.69 7.30 -1.82
C THR A 208 2.52 8.73 -2.34
N GLY A 209 1.28 9.18 -2.49
CA GLY A 209 0.96 10.49 -3.06
C GLY A 209 1.48 11.66 -2.24
N ILE A 210 1.39 11.60 -0.90
CA ILE A 210 1.87 12.67 -0.02
C ILE A 210 3.41 12.79 -0.06
N PRO A 211 4.21 11.74 0.10
CA PRO A 211 5.65 11.82 -0.09
C PRO A 211 6.04 12.29 -1.49
N TYR A 212 5.46 11.73 -2.55
CA TYR A 212 5.77 12.14 -3.92
C TYR A 212 5.44 13.62 -4.17
N SER A 213 4.34 14.13 -3.61
CA SER A 213 4.00 15.56 -3.75
C SER A 213 5.01 16.49 -3.09
N LYS A 214 5.76 16.02 -2.10
CA LYS A 214 6.82 16.76 -1.41
C LYS A 214 8.19 16.60 -2.07
N ASN A 215 8.49 15.40 -2.59
CA ASN A 215 9.79 15.04 -3.13
C ASN A 215 9.97 15.50 -4.58
N ILE A 216 8.90 15.51 -5.38
CA ILE A 216 8.96 15.96 -6.77
C ILE A 216 9.05 17.47 -6.79
N SER A 217 10.22 17.99 -7.22
CA SER A 217 10.51 19.43 -7.26
C SER A 217 10.38 20.04 -8.66
N GLN A 218 10.29 19.21 -9.72
CA GLN A 218 10.21 19.64 -11.11
C GLN A 218 8.85 20.27 -11.45
N TYR A 219 7.81 19.86 -10.75
CA TYR A 219 6.43 20.30 -10.94
C TYR A 219 5.75 20.58 -9.60
N LYS A 220 4.67 21.34 -9.64
CA LYS A 220 3.77 21.48 -8.49
C LYS A 220 2.84 20.28 -8.42
N MET A 221 3.09 19.43 -7.46
CA MET A 221 2.28 18.24 -7.24
C MET A 221 1.26 18.46 -6.11
N GLN A 222 0.08 17.91 -6.28
CA GLN A 222 -0.97 17.92 -5.26
C GLN A 222 -1.55 16.52 -5.07
N ALA A 223 -1.60 16.06 -3.82
CA ALA A 223 -2.33 14.85 -3.43
C ALA A 223 -3.76 15.24 -3.03
N VAL A 224 -4.76 14.58 -3.60
CA VAL A 224 -6.19 14.88 -3.41
C VAL A 224 -6.94 13.59 -3.07
N VAL A 225 -7.61 13.54 -1.93
CA VAL A 225 -8.53 12.44 -1.59
C VAL A 225 -9.85 12.66 -2.33
N PRO A 226 -10.30 11.72 -3.19
CA PRO A 226 -11.55 11.88 -3.92
C PRO A 226 -12.76 11.96 -3.00
N SER A 227 -13.68 12.87 -3.30
CA SER A 227 -14.88 13.12 -2.47
C SER A 227 -16.01 12.12 -2.67
N ASP A 228 -16.02 11.37 -3.77
CA ASP A 228 -17.10 10.49 -4.22
C ASP A 228 -16.78 9.00 -4.24
N GLY A 229 -15.53 8.61 -4.04
CA GLY A 229 -15.10 7.21 -3.97
C GLY A 229 -13.69 7.10 -3.44
N CYS A 230 -13.57 6.67 -2.20
CA CYS A 230 -12.29 6.51 -1.53
C CYS A 230 -12.29 5.20 -0.76
N LEU A 231 -11.30 4.37 -1.00
CA LEU A 231 -11.05 3.16 -0.23
C LEU A 231 -10.00 3.42 0.82
N GLN A 232 -10.24 2.92 2.03
CA GLN A 232 -9.23 2.81 3.07
C GLN A 232 -8.81 1.36 3.21
N ASN A 233 -7.57 1.07 2.88
CA ASN A 233 -6.97 -0.24 3.00
C ASN A 233 -5.44 -0.09 3.07
N GLY A 234 -4.71 -1.18 3.21
CA GLY A 234 -3.27 -1.12 3.37
C GLY A 234 -2.57 -2.42 3.01
N TYR A 235 -1.44 -2.59 3.64
CA TYR A 235 -0.56 -3.72 3.41
C TYR A 235 -0.38 -4.50 4.71
N ALA A 236 -0.23 -5.81 4.56
CA ALA A 236 0.04 -6.71 5.65
C ALA A 236 1.52 -7.07 5.68
N SER A 237 2.18 -6.82 6.80
CA SER A 237 3.52 -7.34 7.01
C SER A 237 3.45 -8.86 7.17
N VAL A 238 4.28 -9.58 6.44
CA VAL A 238 4.41 -11.03 6.46
C VAL A 238 5.86 -11.43 6.71
N ILE A 239 6.08 -12.41 7.58
CA ILE A 239 7.42 -12.95 7.84
C ILE A 239 7.54 -14.26 7.08
N ASN A 240 8.54 -14.38 6.22
CA ASN A 240 8.79 -15.60 5.45
C ASN A 240 8.93 -16.79 6.40
N LYS A 241 8.26 -17.90 6.08
CA LYS A 241 8.33 -19.14 6.86
C LYS A 241 9.77 -19.62 7.03
N TYR A 242 10.60 -19.40 6.03
CA TYR A 242 12.01 -19.80 5.99
C TYR A 242 12.94 -18.58 6.00
N ALA A 243 12.56 -17.54 6.74
CA ALA A 243 13.39 -16.35 6.92
C ALA A 243 14.77 -16.71 7.46
N PRO A 244 15.87 -16.27 6.82
CA PRO A 244 17.23 -16.50 7.36
C PRO A 244 17.46 -15.75 8.67
N HIS A 245 16.79 -14.62 8.89
CA HIS A 245 16.92 -13.78 10.09
C HIS A 245 15.54 -13.56 10.75
N PRO A 246 14.92 -14.63 11.31
CA PRO A 246 13.53 -14.57 11.79
C PRO A 246 13.33 -13.63 12.99
N ASN A 247 14.36 -13.46 13.85
CA ASN A 247 14.29 -12.54 14.97
C ASN A 247 14.40 -11.08 14.51
N ALA A 248 15.25 -10.80 13.54
CA ALA A 248 15.34 -9.46 12.94
C ALA A 248 14.05 -9.08 12.21
N ALA A 249 13.41 -10.03 11.49
CA ALA A 249 12.10 -9.84 10.89
C ALA A 249 11.00 -9.56 11.93
N ALA A 250 10.99 -10.32 13.03
CA ALA A 250 10.03 -10.11 14.13
C ALA A 250 10.26 -8.76 14.82
N LEU A 251 11.52 -8.35 15.05
CA LEU A 251 11.85 -7.05 15.63
C LEU A 251 11.48 -5.90 14.67
N THR A 252 11.65 -6.10 13.37
CA THR A 252 11.18 -5.13 12.36
C THR A 252 9.67 -4.92 12.49
N ARG A 253 8.88 -5.99 12.55
CA ARG A 253 7.43 -5.89 12.77
C ARG A 253 7.10 -5.24 14.12
N GLU A 254 7.81 -5.55 15.19
CA GLU A 254 7.65 -4.90 16.50
C GLU A 254 7.86 -3.39 16.39
N THR A 255 8.91 -2.98 15.67
CA THR A 255 9.25 -1.56 15.44
C THR A 255 8.19 -0.84 14.59
N MET A 256 7.61 -1.49 13.57
CA MET A 256 6.50 -0.93 12.78
C MET A 256 5.28 -0.56 13.65
N PHE A 257 5.01 -1.35 14.69
CA PHE A 257 3.90 -1.12 15.62
C PHE A 257 4.28 -0.28 16.83
N SER A 258 5.54 0.10 17.02
CA SER A 258 5.95 1.01 18.09
C SER A 258 5.39 2.43 17.88
N ASP A 259 5.40 3.27 18.91
CA ASP A 259 4.97 4.69 18.78
C ASP A 259 5.81 5.42 17.74
N GLU A 260 7.10 5.11 17.67
CA GLU A 260 8.01 5.68 16.68
C GLU A 260 7.64 5.21 15.26
N GLY A 261 7.45 3.92 15.03
CA GLY A 261 7.04 3.35 13.74
C GLY A 261 5.69 3.87 13.26
N GLN A 262 4.70 3.91 14.15
CA GLN A 262 3.38 4.49 13.83
C GLN A 262 3.45 5.99 13.52
N THR A 263 4.38 6.72 14.15
CA THR A 263 4.64 8.13 13.84
C THR A 263 5.23 8.31 12.46
N TYR A 264 6.23 7.51 12.07
CA TYR A 264 6.80 7.57 10.71
C TYR A 264 5.74 7.32 9.64
N LEU A 265 4.93 6.27 9.83
CA LEU A 265 3.84 5.92 8.91
C LEU A 265 2.82 7.06 8.80
N ALA A 266 2.42 7.67 9.92
CA ALA A 266 1.48 8.78 9.92
C ALA A 266 2.03 10.01 9.16
N LEU A 267 3.30 10.37 9.38
CA LEU A 267 3.96 11.50 8.71
C LEU A 267 4.16 11.26 7.20
N ALA A 268 4.23 9.99 6.80
CA ALA A 268 4.25 9.60 5.38
C ALA A 268 2.86 9.61 4.72
N GLY A 269 1.81 9.99 5.43
CA GLY A 269 0.44 10.02 4.90
C GLY A 269 -0.30 8.69 5.00
N ALA A 270 0.18 7.77 5.85
CA ALA A 270 -0.55 6.58 6.24
C ALA A 270 -1.43 6.83 7.48
N ILE A 271 -2.33 5.91 7.74
CA ILE A 271 -3.20 5.92 8.91
C ILE A 271 -2.80 4.73 9.78
N PRO A 272 -2.19 4.97 10.95
CA PRO A 272 -1.86 3.94 11.92
C PRO A 272 -3.05 3.08 12.31
N THR A 273 -2.82 1.79 12.53
CA THR A 273 -3.89 0.83 12.89
C THR A 273 -3.99 0.60 14.41
N ARG A 274 -2.96 0.91 15.18
CA ARG A 274 -3.02 0.77 16.63
C ARG A 274 -4.05 1.71 17.25
N GLU A 275 -5.02 1.15 17.96
CA GLU A 275 -6.12 1.92 18.57
C GLU A 275 -5.69 2.76 19.79
N ASP A 276 -4.62 2.36 20.48
CA ASP A 276 -4.03 3.06 21.62
C ASP A 276 -2.97 4.10 21.21
N PHE A 277 -2.62 4.20 19.93
CA PHE A 277 -1.67 5.18 19.43
C PHE A 277 -2.32 6.54 19.27
N THR A 278 -1.59 7.57 19.68
CA THR A 278 -1.97 8.97 19.47
C THR A 278 -0.76 9.73 18.96
N ILE A 279 -0.91 10.37 17.80
CA ILE A 279 0.14 11.24 17.25
C ILE A 279 0.42 12.43 18.18
N ALA A 280 1.70 12.79 18.35
CA ALA A 280 2.09 13.93 19.16
C ALA A 280 1.51 15.24 18.61
N ASP A 281 1.19 16.18 19.50
CA ASP A 281 0.52 17.43 19.15
C ASP A 281 1.26 18.24 18.08
N GLU A 282 2.58 18.22 18.09
CA GLU A 282 3.43 18.89 17.11
C GLU A 282 3.31 18.38 15.67
N TYR A 283 2.76 17.17 15.48
CA TYR A 283 2.58 16.54 14.16
C TYR A 283 1.14 16.52 13.67
N LYS A 284 0.16 16.94 14.49
CA LYS A 284 -1.28 16.84 14.17
C LYS A 284 -1.67 17.50 12.84
N ASP A 285 -1.03 18.61 12.51
CA ASP A 285 -1.30 19.35 11.27
C ASP A 285 -0.53 18.79 10.05
N GLN A 286 0.27 17.73 10.24
CA GLN A 286 1.10 17.12 9.19
C GLN A 286 0.58 15.76 8.73
N VAL A 287 -0.42 15.21 9.41
CA VAL A 287 -0.98 13.89 9.17
C VAL A 287 -2.39 13.99 8.60
N ILE A 288 -2.86 12.91 7.97
CA ILE A 288 -4.24 12.81 7.50
C ILE A 288 -5.19 12.89 8.70
N SER A 289 -6.13 13.82 8.66
CA SER A 289 -7.16 13.95 9.68
C SER A 289 -8.32 12.97 9.46
N LYS A 290 -9.11 12.74 10.51
CA LYS A 290 -10.33 11.93 10.39
C LYS A 290 -11.36 12.55 9.44
N ASP A 291 -11.36 13.88 9.30
CA ASP A 291 -12.27 14.59 8.40
C ASP A 291 -11.90 14.37 6.93
N ASP A 292 -10.59 14.26 6.63
CA ASP A 292 -10.10 13.98 5.27
C ASP A 292 -10.54 12.61 4.75
N ILE A 293 -10.81 11.67 5.64
CA ILE A 293 -11.18 10.29 5.32
C ILE A 293 -12.62 9.93 5.73
N ALA A 294 -13.44 10.94 6.06
CA ALA A 294 -14.81 10.71 6.54
C ALA A 294 -15.68 9.90 5.56
N ASN A 295 -15.40 10.00 4.26
CA ASN A 295 -16.09 9.28 3.19
C ASN A 295 -15.34 8.02 2.71
N ALA A 296 -14.22 7.67 3.33
CA ALA A 296 -13.46 6.49 2.96
C ALA A 296 -14.16 5.21 3.46
N VAL A 297 -14.21 4.21 2.60
CA VAL A 297 -14.72 2.89 2.93
C VAL A 297 -13.57 2.03 3.43
N LEU A 298 -13.57 1.72 4.73
CA LEU A 298 -12.59 0.79 5.30
C LEU A 298 -12.88 -0.64 4.83
N ILE A 299 -11.90 -1.25 4.20
CA ILE A 299 -11.94 -2.65 3.82
C ILE A 299 -11.44 -3.50 4.99
N SER A 300 -12.36 -4.22 5.61
CA SER A 300 -12.11 -5.07 6.79
C SER A 300 -12.35 -6.56 6.55
N ASP A 301 -12.79 -6.94 5.35
CA ASP A 301 -12.98 -8.33 4.91
C ASP A 301 -11.95 -8.66 3.83
N ALA A 302 -10.86 -9.32 4.24
CA ALA A 302 -9.74 -9.67 3.36
C ALA A 302 -10.16 -10.64 2.26
N ASP A 303 -11.05 -11.60 2.55
CA ASP A 303 -11.48 -12.62 1.59
C ASP A 303 -12.38 -12.01 0.51
N ALA A 304 -13.33 -11.18 0.91
CA ALA A 304 -14.19 -10.45 -0.03
C ALA A 304 -13.37 -9.50 -0.91
N TYR A 305 -12.40 -8.80 -0.33
CA TYR A 305 -11.51 -7.92 -1.07
C TYR A 305 -10.62 -8.69 -2.05
N SER A 306 -10.04 -9.81 -1.64
CA SER A 306 -9.24 -10.68 -2.52
C SER A 306 -10.06 -11.19 -3.71
N ALA A 307 -11.31 -11.61 -3.49
CA ALA A 307 -12.21 -12.03 -4.56
C ALA A 307 -12.55 -10.90 -5.54
N ALA A 308 -12.77 -9.68 -5.02
CA ALA A 308 -12.99 -8.50 -5.85
C ALA A 308 -11.75 -8.14 -6.70
N CYS A 309 -10.55 -8.22 -6.11
CA CYS A 309 -9.28 -7.99 -6.83
C CYS A 309 -9.06 -8.99 -7.96
N GLU A 310 -9.32 -10.27 -7.72
CA GLU A 310 -9.18 -11.30 -8.77
C GLU A 310 -10.21 -11.12 -9.89
N THR A 311 -11.45 -10.76 -9.55
CA THR A 311 -12.48 -10.41 -10.53
C THR A 311 -12.07 -9.19 -11.36
N ALA A 312 -11.56 -8.15 -10.70
CA ALA A 312 -11.10 -6.94 -11.36
C ALA A 312 -9.98 -7.24 -12.37
N LYS A 313 -8.97 -8.00 -11.94
CA LYS A 313 -7.82 -8.40 -12.78
C LYS A 313 -8.27 -9.21 -13.99
N THR A 314 -9.06 -10.28 -13.79
CA THR A 314 -9.50 -11.17 -14.86
C THR A 314 -10.33 -10.40 -15.90
N ARG A 315 -11.33 -9.66 -15.46
CA ARG A 315 -12.20 -8.91 -16.38
C ARG A 315 -11.47 -7.73 -17.05
N TRP A 316 -10.49 -7.11 -16.38
CA TRP A 316 -9.67 -6.07 -17.00
C TRP A 316 -8.96 -6.60 -18.25
N GLU A 317 -8.34 -7.77 -18.16
CA GLU A 317 -7.66 -8.41 -19.30
C GLU A 317 -8.62 -8.73 -20.46
N GLU A 318 -9.87 -9.01 -20.14
CA GLU A 318 -10.90 -9.37 -21.14
C GLU A 318 -11.61 -8.14 -21.73
N GLU A 319 -11.91 -7.12 -20.92
CA GLU A 319 -12.83 -6.04 -21.27
C GLU A 319 -12.13 -4.69 -21.56
N VAL A 320 -11.02 -4.39 -20.86
CA VAL A 320 -10.37 -3.06 -20.93
C VAL A 320 -9.01 -3.13 -21.65
N ALA A 321 -8.15 -4.07 -21.29
CA ALA A 321 -6.81 -4.19 -21.87
C ALA A 321 -6.80 -4.26 -23.41
N PRO A 322 -7.72 -4.98 -24.08
CA PRO A 322 -7.77 -5.01 -25.55
C PRO A 322 -8.03 -3.63 -26.19
N LEU A 323 -8.60 -2.68 -25.46
CA LEU A 323 -8.88 -1.32 -25.93
C LEU A 323 -7.66 -0.40 -25.87
N LEU A 324 -6.64 -0.77 -25.08
CA LEU A 324 -5.43 0.03 -24.86
C LEU A 324 -4.39 -0.14 -25.98
N VAL A 325 -4.54 -1.15 -26.82
CA VAL A 325 -3.57 -1.56 -27.87
C VAL A 325 -3.91 -0.96 -29.25
N GLN A 326 -4.86 -0.04 -29.33
CA GLN A 326 -5.30 0.53 -30.60
C GLN A 326 -4.62 1.86 -30.93
#